data_0c43ee9f682c0848da4f1ddce10af946
#
_entry.id   0c43ee9f682c0848da4f1ddce10af946
#
_cell.length_a   1.000
_cell.length_b   1.000
_cell.length_c   1.000
_cell.angle_alpha   90.00
_cell.angle_beta   90.00
_cell.angle_gamma   90.00
#
_symmetry.space_group_name_H-M   'P 1'
#
loop_
_entity.id
_entity.type
_entity.pdbx_description
1 polymer ?
#
loop_
_entity_poly.entity_id
_entity_poly.type
_entity_poly.pdbx_seq_one_letter_code
_entity_poly.pdbx_strand_id
1 'polypeptide(L)'
;TALVLALVLLVCLAAGCGKKKEDNVSGSSEVKKPVMIKVGASVTPHAEILGVAKELLAKEGYTLEIVEFNDYVLPNTSVEDGELDANYFQHRKYLADFNEENGTHLVEVVPVHYEPFGIYAGKTKSLEELADGAKIAVPNDGTNEGRALLLLEAQGLIKLKENVGFTATKLDIVENPKNLEIQELDAAQLVRALGDVDLAVINGNYAIQGGLNAGKDALAVEDKDSEATQTYANVLAVKEGHEKDAGILALAKALQSEEVKKFIEENYDGAVIPMF
;
A
#
# COMPACT_ATOMS: atom_id res chain seq x y z
N THR A 1 -1.83 7.20 73.72
CA THR A 1 -2.40 6.23 74.65
C THR A 1 -3.08 5.11 73.89
N ALA A 2 -2.42 4.00 73.87
CA ALA A 2 -2.58 2.76 74.58
C ALA A 2 -3.68 1.87 74.01
N LEU A 3 -3.29 0.76 73.40
CA LEU A 3 -3.13 -0.60 73.95
C LEU A 3 -4.48 -1.31 74.15
N VAL A 4 -4.70 -2.46 73.52
CA VAL A 4 -4.68 -3.86 74.04
C VAL A 4 -5.31 -4.75 72.96
N LEU A 5 -4.64 -5.62 72.30
CA LEU A 5 -4.34 -7.04 72.50
C LEU A 5 -5.49 -7.90 72.99
N ALA A 6 -5.98 -8.88 72.21
CA ALA A 6 -6.34 -10.21 72.70
C ALA A 6 -6.42 -11.25 71.57
N LEU A 7 -5.57 -12.20 71.67
CA LEU A 7 -5.43 -13.52 71.06
C LEU A 7 -6.46 -14.48 71.64
N VAL A 8 -7.19 -15.25 70.79
CA VAL A 8 -7.71 -16.55 71.21
C VAL A 8 -7.61 -17.56 70.04
N LEU A 9 -6.69 -18.49 70.22
CA LEU A 9 -6.68 -19.81 69.60
C LEU A 9 -7.80 -20.67 70.15
N LEU A 10 -8.48 -21.45 69.36
CA LEU A 10 -8.79 -22.84 69.76
C LEU A 10 -9.00 -23.75 68.55
N VAL A 11 -8.28 -24.83 68.60
CA VAL A 11 -8.28 -26.03 67.77
C VAL A 11 -9.49 -26.87 68.06
N CYS A 12 -10.10 -27.54 67.11
CA CYS A 12 -10.68 -28.87 67.26
C CYS A 12 -10.66 -29.66 65.95
N LEU A 13 -10.05 -30.81 66.06
CA LEU A 13 -9.98 -31.92 65.11
C LEU A 13 -11.34 -32.67 65.04
N ALA A 14 -11.70 -33.21 63.87
CA ALA A 14 -11.72 -34.65 63.61
C ALA A 14 -12.64 -35.06 62.47
N ALA A 15 -12.03 -35.67 61.50
CA ALA A 15 -12.41 -36.92 60.83
C ALA A 15 -13.81 -37.08 60.16
N GLY A 16 -13.77 -37.31 58.90
CA GLY A 16 -14.89 -37.85 58.12
C GLY A 16 -14.44 -38.23 56.69
N CYS A 17 -14.02 -39.48 56.49
CA CYS A 17 -13.77 -40.09 55.18
C CYS A 17 -15.02 -40.12 54.29
N GLY A 18 -14.91 -39.68 53.06
CA GLY A 18 -15.91 -39.90 52.05
C GLY A 18 -15.29 -39.66 50.66
N LYS A 19 -14.75 -40.72 50.04
CA LYS A 19 -14.34 -40.70 48.60
C LYS A 19 -15.57 -40.51 47.73
N LYS A 20 -15.63 -39.41 47.00
CA LYS A 20 -16.28 -39.34 45.69
C LYS A 20 -15.32 -38.64 44.75
N LYS A 21 -14.88 -39.38 43.73
CA LYS A 21 -14.28 -38.82 42.52
C LYS A 21 -15.34 -37.99 41.84
N GLU A 22 -15.17 -36.69 41.77
CA GLU A 22 -15.79 -35.85 40.74
C GLU A 22 -14.68 -35.51 39.76
N ASP A 23 -14.85 -36.05 38.56
CA ASP A 23 -14.06 -35.68 37.39
C ASP A 23 -14.41 -34.23 37.03
N ASN A 24 -13.61 -33.32 37.53
CA ASN A 24 -13.71 -31.92 37.19
C ASN A 24 -12.95 -31.70 35.87
N VAL A 25 -13.62 -32.00 34.74
CA VAL A 25 -13.23 -31.54 33.42
C VAL A 25 -13.61 -30.06 33.33
N SER A 26 -12.81 -29.22 33.97
CA SER A 26 -12.83 -27.78 33.75
C SER A 26 -11.87 -27.49 32.61
N GLY A 27 -12.31 -27.82 31.42
CA GLY A 27 -11.75 -27.27 30.20
C GLY A 27 -12.19 -25.81 30.06
N SER A 28 -11.55 -24.90 30.76
CA SER A 28 -11.59 -23.50 30.39
C SER A 28 -10.76 -23.37 29.10
N SER A 29 -11.42 -23.44 27.95
CA SER A 29 -10.85 -22.91 26.75
C SER A 29 -10.62 -21.42 27.01
N GLU A 30 -9.39 -21.05 27.35
CA GLU A 30 -8.98 -19.64 27.22
C GLU A 30 -9.26 -19.23 25.78
N VAL A 31 -10.27 -18.41 25.61
CA VAL A 31 -10.50 -17.71 24.35
C VAL A 31 -9.32 -16.77 24.21
N LYS A 32 -8.28 -17.21 23.47
CA LYS A 32 -7.16 -16.34 23.13
C LYS A 32 -7.74 -15.10 22.47
N LYS A 33 -7.44 -13.94 23.02
CA LYS A 33 -7.80 -12.68 22.39
C LYS A 33 -7.18 -12.69 20.98
N PRO A 34 -7.94 -12.31 19.95
CA PRO A 34 -7.39 -12.24 18.60
C PRO A 34 -6.18 -11.30 18.59
N VAL A 35 -5.14 -11.69 17.89
CA VAL A 35 -3.95 -10.84 17.67
C VAL A 35 -4.35 -9.77 16.68
N MET A 36 -4.17 -8.50 17.05
CA MET A 36 -4.45 -7.35 16.19
C MET A 36 -3.26 -7.09 15.28
N ILE A 37 -3.53 -6.82 14.01
CA ILE A 37 -2.57 -6.38 13.01
C ILE A 37 -3.09 -5.04 12.48
N LYS A 38 -2.28 -3.99 12.54
CA LYS A 38 -2.65 -2.64 12.13
C LYS A 38 -1.88 -2.26 10.87
N VAL A 39 -2.60 -2.00 9.76
CA VAL A 39 -2.02 -1.80 8.44
C VAL A 39 -2.45 -0.48 7.83
N GLY A 40 -1.47 0.32 7.41
CA GLY A 40 -1.70 1.54 6.63
C GLY A 40 -1.89 1.24 5.15
N ALA A 41 -2.87 1.86 4.51
CA ALA A 41 -3.18 1.63 3.10
C ALA A 41 -3.72 2.88 2.40
N SER A 42 -3.56 2.97 1.07
CA SER A 42 -4.36 3.89 0.27
C SER A 42 -5.82 3.41 0.22
N VAL A 43 -6.75 4.34 0.08
CA VAL A 43 -8.21 4.06 0.12
C VAL A 43 -8.60 2.99 -0.90
N THR A 44 -8.13 3.11 -2.15
CA THR A 44 -8.35 2.14 -3.23
C THR A 44 -7.06 1.99 -4.06
N PRO A 45 -6.74 0.83 -4.58
CA PRO A 45 -7.39 -0.47 -4.40
C PRO A 45 -6.97 -1.17 -3.08
N HIS A 46 -5.98 -0.64 -2.38
CA HIS A 46 -5.24 -1.29 -1.29
C HIS A 46 -6.11 -1.64 -0.08
N ALA A 47 -6.88 -0.67 0.46
CA ALA A 47 -7.77 -0.92 1.59
C ALA A 47 -8.91 -1.88 1.22
N GLU A 48 -9.40 -1.83 -0.02
CA GLU A 48 -10.43 -2.75 -0.52
C GLU A 48 -9.90 -4.19 -0.59
N ILE A 49 -8.67 -4.39 -1.11
CA ILE A 49 -7.97 -5.68 -1.14
C ILE A 49 -7.71 -6.21 0.28
N LEU A 50 -7.26 -5.34 1.20
CA LEU A 50 -7.12 -5.67 2.62
C LEU A 50 -8.46 -6.07 3.25
N GLY A 51 -9.58 -5.52 2.79
CA GLY A 51 -10.92 -5.92 3.21
C GLY A 51 -11.20 -7.40 2.98
N VAL A 52 -10.76 -7.95 1.83
CA VAL A 52 -10.86 -9.40 1.55
C VAL A 52 -9.91 -10.20 2.45
N ALA A 53 -8.67 -9.75 2.61
CA ALA A 53 -7.70 -10.41 3.48
C ALA A 53 -8.17 -10.42 4.95
N LYS A 54 -8.87 -9.38 5.42
CA LYS A 54 -9.46 -9.26 6.75
C LYS A 54 -10.42 -10.40 7.07
N GLU A 55 -11.28 -10.77 6.12
CA GLU A 55 -12.23 -11.88 6.27
C GLU A 55 -11.53 -13.23 6.39
N LEU A 56 -10.38 -13.41 5.72
CA LEU A 56 -9.56 -14.61 5.81
C LEU A 56 -8.82 -14.68 7.15
N LEU A 57 -8.20 -13.60 7.57
CA LEU A 57 -7.49 -13.46 8.83
C LEU A 57 -8.39 -13.70 10.04
N ALA A 58 -9.65 -13.24 10.00
CA ALA A 58 -10.60 -13.46 11.08
C ALA A 58 -10.85 -14.95 11.34
N LYS A 59 -10.83 -15.79 10.30
CA LYS A 59 -10.97 -17.26 10.43
C LYS A 59 -9.74 -17.91 11.08
N GLU A 60 -8.58 -17.27 10.99
CA GLU A 60 -7.32 -17.73 11.62
C GLU A 60 -7.09 -17.12 13.02
N GLY A 61 -8.04 -16.32 13.53
CA GLY A 61 -7.98 -15.73 14.88
C GLY A 61 -7.21 -14.40 14.95
N TYR A 62 -7.02 -13.72 13.82
CA TYR A 62 -6.46 -12.39 13.77
C TYR A 62 -7.54 -11.32 13.59
N THR A 63 -7.26 -10.11 14.04
CA THR A 63 -8.08 -8.92 13.76
C THR A 63 -7.24 -7.95 12.94
N LEU A 64 -7.69 -7.58 11.73
CA LEU A 64 -7.05 -6.58 10.90
C LEU A 64 -7.72 -5.22 11.11
N GLU A 65 -6.93 -4.23 11.54
CA GLU A 65 -7.29 -2.81 11.54
C GLU A 65 -6.65 -2.15 10.32
N ILE A 66 -7.47 -1.57 9.46
CA ILE A 66 -7.03 -0.88 8.24
C ILE A 66 -7.10 0.61 8.52
N VAL A 67 -5.96 1.32 8.36
CA VAL A 67 -5.85 2.77 8.51
C VAL A 67 -5.63 3.37 7.13
N GLU A 68 -6.60 4.15 6.65
CA GLU A 68 -6.56 4.74 5.32
C GLU A 68 -5.80 6.05 5.29
N PHE A 69 -4.96 6.23 4.26
CA PHE A 69 -4.17 7.42 4.00
C PHE A 69 -4.45 7.96 2.59
N ASN A 70 -4.32 9.28 2.44
CA ASN A 70 -4.46 9.97 1.16
C ASN A 70 -3.12 10.57 0.65
N ASP A 71 -1.99 10.17 1.24
CA ASP A 71 -0.64 10.58 0.86
C ASP A 71 0.31 9.37 0.89
N TYR A 72 1.53 9.56 0.41
CA TYR A 72 2.53 8.50 0.33
C TYR A 72 3.63 8.57 1.40
N VAL A 73 3.62 9.60 2.27
CA VAL A 73 4.66 9.80 3.30
C VAL A 73 4.26 9.16 4.62
N LEU A 74 3.05 9.50 5.11
CA LEU A 74 2.59 9.06 6.43
C LEU A 74 2.52 7.54 6.62
N PRO A 75 2.12 6.71 5.63
CA PRO A 75 2.11 5.28 5.84
C PRO A 75 3.49 4.69 6.16
N ASN A 76 4.55 5.21 5.54
CA ASN A 76 5.92 4.76 5.80
C ASN A 76 6.44 5.26 7.15
N THR A 77 6.26 6.53 7.46
CA THR A 77 6.70 7.08 8.75
C THR A 77 5.98 6.42 9.92
N SER A 78 4.67 6.14 9.80
CA SER A 78 3.90 5.46 10.85
C SER A 78 4.37 4.01 11.10
N VAL A 79 4.85 3.29 10.07
CA VAL A 79 5.47 1.96 10.26
C VAL A 79 6.85 2.10 10.89
N GLU A 80 7.68 3.05 10.43
CA GLU A 80 9.00 3.29 11.01
C GLU A 80 8.92 3.65 12.49
N ASP A 81 7.92 4.47 12.87
CA ASP A 81 7.69 4.90 14.26
C ASP A 81 6.99 3.82 15.12
N GLY A 82 6.55 2.71 14.53
CA GLY A 82 5.86 1.62 15.22
C GLY A 82 4.41 1.91 15.58
N GLU A 83 3.77 2.88 14.95
CA GLU A 83 2.34 3.17 15.09
C GLU A 83 1.48 2.19 14.29
N LEU A 84 2.04 1.61 13.22
CA LEU A 84 1.49 0.58 12.37
C LEU A 84 2.43 -0.64 12.35
N ASP A 85 1.85 -1.84 12.21
CA ASP A 85 2.62 -3.07 12.07
C ASP A 85 3.15 -3.24 10.63
N ALA A 86 2.41 -2.73 9.65
CA ALA A 86 2.74 -2.82 8.23
C ALA A 86 2.07 -1.69 7.43
N ASN A 87 2.51 -1.53 6.18
CA ASN A 87 1.73 -0.80 5.20
C ASN A 87 1.60 -1.56 3.87
N TYR A 88 0.57 -1.23 3.12
CA TYR A 88 0.31 -1.73 1.78
C TYR A 88 -0.31 -0.59 0.97
N PHE A 89 0.54 0.17 0.24
CA PHE A 89 0.13 1.34 -0.54
C PHE A 89 1.12 1.70 -1.64
N GLN A 90 2.33 1.12 -1.65
CA GLN A 90 3.49 1.56 -2.42
C GLN A 90 4.10 0.45 -3.25
N HIS A 91 4.76 0.82 -4.32
CA HIS A 91 5.56 -0.10 -5.11
C HIS A 91 7.02 -0.15 -4.62
N ARG A 92 7.75 -1.23 -5.00
CA ARG A 92 9.15 -1.51 -4.59
C ARG A 92 10.09 -0.33 -4.76
N LYS A 93 10.02 0.31 -5.93
CA LYS A 93 10.96 1.40 -6.22
C LYS A 93 10.73 2.58 -5.28
N TYR A 94 9.46 2.94 -5.01
CA TYR A 94 9.14 3.99 -4.05
C TYR A 94 9.61 3.63 -2.63
N LEU A 95 9.41 2.39 -2.18
CA LEU A 95 9.89 1.92 -0.88
C LEU A 95 11.42 2.07 -0.74
N ALA A 96 12.18 1.68 -1.78
CA ALA A 96 13.62 1.77 -1.76
C ALA A 96 14.12 3.23 -1.70
N ASP A 97 13.55 4.10 -2.54
CA ASP A 97 13.92 5.52 -2.60
C ASP A 97 13.49 6.25 -1.32
N PHE A 98 12.29 5.95 -0.79
CA PHE A 98 11.83 6.52 0.47
C PHE A 98 12.77 6.20 1.63
N ASN A 99 13.23 4.94 1.73
CA ASN A 99 14.20 4.55 2.74
C ASN A 99 15.52 5.34 2.61
N GLU A 100 16.05 5.48 1.39
CA GLU A 100 17.28 6.19 1.13
C GLU A 100 17.16 7.68 1.49
N GLU A 101 16.06 8.32 1.07
CA GLU A 101 15.83 9.76 1.26
C GLU A 101 15.49 10.14 2.71
N ASN A 102 14.78 9.25 3.43
CA ASN A 102 14.27 9.55 4.78
C ASN A 102 14.99 8.80 5.89
N GLY A 103 15.94 7.91 5.56
CA GLY A 103 16.67 7.10 6.55
C GLY A 103 15.77 6.12 7.29
N THR A 104 14.71 5.62 6.64
CA THR A 104 13.83 4.59 7.19
C THR A 104 14.33 3.19 6.87
N HIS A 105 13.82 2.18 7.60
CA HIS A 105 14.29 0.80 7.54
C HIS A 105 13.13 -0.16 7.24
N LEU A 106 12.36 0.17 6.21
CA LEU A 106 11.22 -0.64 5.81
C LEU A 106 11.65 -1.69 4.78
N VAL A 107 11.08 -2.87 4.85
CA VAL A 107 11.39 -3.99 3.97
C VAL A 107 10.14 -4.61 3.37
N GLU A 108 10.25 -5.06 2.13
CA GLU A 108 9.19 -5.81 1.45
C GLU A 108 9.02 -7.18 2.09
N VAL A 109 7.76 -7.60 2.28
CA VAL A 109 7.39 -8.96 2.69
C VAL A 109 6.96 -9.79 1.48
N VAL A 110 5.98 -9.31 0.72
CA VAL A 110 5.48 -9.95 -0.50
C VAL A 110 5.00 -8.93 -1.51
N PRO A 111 5.13 -9.20 -2.82
CA PRO A 111 4.40 -8.48 -3.86
C PRO A 111 2.92 -8.89 -3.84
N VAL A 112 2.04 -7.97 -4.19
CA VAL A 112 0.60 -8.23 -4.25
C VAL A 112 0.02 -7.92 -5.62
N HIS A 113 0.22 -6.70 -6.15
CA HIS A 113 -0.34 -6.31 -7.43
C HIS A 113 0.52 -5.26 -8.14
N TYR A 114 0.20 -5.04 -9.41
CA TYR A 114 0.74 -3.95 -10.24
C TYR A 114 -0.40 -3.05 -10.72
N GLU A 115 -0.13 -1.76 -10.78
CA GLU A 115 -1.03 -0.75 -11.32
C GLU A 115 -0.37 -0.09 -12.54
N PRO A 116 -0.93 -0.25 -13.77
CA PRO A 116 -0.42 0.45 -14.93
C PRO A 116 -0.48 1.96 -14.74
N PHE A 117 0.62 2.64 -14.99
CA PHE A 117 0.68 4.09 -14.97
C PHE A 117 0.10 4.64 -16.27
N GLY A 118 -0.74 5.68 -16.20
CA GLY A 118 -1.46 6.17 -17.37
C GLY A 118 -1.32 7.66 -17.65
N ILE A 119 -1.40 8.04 -18.92
CA ILE A 119 -1.57 9.42 -19.36
C ILE A 119 -3.06 9.67 -19.58
N TYR A 120 -3.61 10.65 -18.90
CA TYR A 120 -5.04 10.96 -18.95
C TYR A 120 -5.32 12.32 -19.61
N ALA A 121 -6.46 12.39 -20.31
CA ALA A 121 -6.94 13.60 -20.95
C ALA A 121 -7.38 14.66 -19.95
N GLY A 122 -6.78 15.83 -20.03
CA GLY A 122 -7.24 17.05 -19.38
C GLY A 122 -8.07 17.91 -20.35
N LYS A 123 -7.55 19.09 -20.70
CA LYS A 123 -8.13 19.98 -21.74
C LYS A 123 -7.99 19.39 -23.15
N THR A 124 -6.85 18.75 -23.44
CA THR A 124 -6.58 18.07 -24.71
C THR A 124 -7.08 16.63 -24.64
N LYS A 125 -7.69 16.13 -25.73
CA LYS A 125 -8.42 14.85 -25.72
C LYS A 125 -7.66 13.70 -26.37
N SER A 126 -6.56 13.97 -27.06
CA SER A 126 -5.68 12.95 -27.63
C SER A 126 -4.23 13.43 -27.65
N LEU A 127 -3.27 12.51 -27.78
CA LEU A 127 -1.84 12.86 -27.85
C LEU A 127 -1.51 13.61 -29.14
N GLU A 128 -2.22 13.32 -30.24
CA GLU A 128 -2.04 13.95 -31.54
C GLU A 128 -2.47 15.42 -31.53
N GLU A 129 -3.52 15.77 -30.79
CA GLU A 129 -4.05 17.13 -30.65
C GLU A 129 -3.23 18.02 -29.73
N LEU A 130 -2.20 17.49 -29.09
CA LEU A 130 -1.39 18.22 -28.12
C LEU A 130 -0.70 19.43 -28.80
N ALA A 131 -1.04 20.63 -28.36
CA ALA A 131 -0.52 21.87 -28.86
C ALA A 131 0.93 22.13 -28.45
N ASP A 132 1.60 23.03 -29.17
CA ASP A 132 2.90 23.56 -28.77
C ASP A 132 2.74 24.36 -27.47
N GLY A 133 3.62 24.13 -26.47
CA GLY A 133 3.54 24.73 -25.16
C GLY A 133 2.47 24.14 -24.25
N ALA A 134 1.88 23.00 -24.58
CA ALA A 134 0.88 22.33 -23.75
C ALA A 134 1.44 21.94 -22.38
N LYS A 135 0.58 21.97 -21.38
CA LYS A 135 0.92 21.66 -19.97
C LYS A 135 0.64 20.20 -19.66
N ILE A 136 1.66 19.51 -19.15
CA ILE A 136 1.53 18.12 -18.69
C ILE A 136 1.88 18.06 -17.21
N ALA A 137 0.91 17.67 -16.37
CA ALA A 137 1.14 17.43 -14.96
C ALA A 137 1.70 16.03 -14.71
N VAL A 138 2.72 15.95 -13.85
CA VAL A 138 3.38 14.69 -13.42
C VAL A 138 3.54 14.68 -11.91
N PRO A 139 3.70 13.51 -11.24
CA PRO A 139 4.02 13.45 -9.83
C PRO A 139 5.32 14.18 -9.51
N ASN A 140 5.44 14.73 -8.30
CA ASN A 140 6.61 15.48 -7.85
C ASN A 140 7.59 14.68 -6.99
N ASP A 141 7.30 13.42 -6.68
CA ASP A 141 8.27 12.53 -6.07
C ASP A 141 9.20 11.93 -7.12
N GLY A 142 10.49 11.82 -6.79
CA GLY A 142 11.53 11.46 -7.75
C GLY A 142 11.28 10.15 -8.48
N THR A 143 10.69 9.18 -7.81
CA THR A 143 10.39 7.87 -8.39
C THR A 143 9.27 7.95 -9.43
N ASN A 144 8.14 8.58 -9.08
CA ASN A 144 7.00 8.66 -9.99
C ASN A 144 7.16 9.75 -11.05
N GLU A 145 7.94 10.83 -10.80
CA GLU A 145 8.36 11.76 -11.85
C GLU A 145 9.15 11.02 -12.93
N GLY A 146 10.19 10.29 -12.55
CA GLY A 146 11.01 9.52 -13.50
C GLY A 146 10.18 8.53 -14.29
N ARG A 147 9.27 7.81 -13.64
CA ARG A 147 8.32 6.88 -14.27
C ARG A 147 7.40 7.60 -15.28
N ALA A 148 6.87 8.78 -14.92
CA ALA A 148 6.03 9.58 -15.81
C ALA A 148 6.80 10.07 -17.04
N LEU A 149 8.03 10.55 -16.86
CA LEU A 149 8.86 11.01 -17.95
C LEU A 149 9.24 9.88 -18.92
N LEU A 150 9.53 8.69 -18.42
CA LEU A 150 9.76 7.50 -19.23
C LEU A 150 8.52 7.13 -20.05
N LEU A 151 7.31 7.25 -19.48
CA LEU A 151 6.08 7.01 -20.22
C LEU A 151 5.85 8.07 -21.32
N LEU A 152 6.14 9.35 -21.04
CA LEU A 152 6.08 10.42 -22.05
C LEU A 152 7.10 10.20 -23.18
N GLU A 153 8.31 9.73 -22.84
CA GLU A 153 9.33 9.36 -23.83
C GLU A 153 8.88 8.18 -24.71
N ALA A 154 8.30 7.14 -24.11
CA ALA A 154 7.75 6.00 -24.83
C ALA A 154 6.65 6.38 -25.82
N GLN A 155 5.93 7.48 -25.57
CA GLN A 155 4.96 8.06 -26.50
C GLN A 155 5.58 9.03 -27.52
N GLY A 156 6.90 9.23 -27.50
CA GLY A 156 7.61 10.13 -28.41
C GLY A 156 7.33 11.63 -28.17
N LEU A 157 6.79 11.99 -26.99
CA LEU A 157 6.48 13.37 -26.64
C LEU A 157 7.71 14.16 -26.21
N ILE A 158 8.68 13.50 -25.58
CA ILE A 158 9.96 14.04 -25.13
C ILE A 158 11.05 13.01 -25.41
N LYS A 159 12.32 13.42 -25.22
CA LYS A 159 13.46 12.51 -25.15
C LYS A 159 14.30 12.84 -23.93
N LEU A 160 14.68 11.83 -23.20
CA LEU A 160 15.52 11.92 -22.02
C LEU A 160 17.00 11.69 -22.37
N LYS A 161 17.89 12.12 -21.51
CA LYS A 161 19.32 11.76 -21.59
C LYS A 161 19.46 10.23 -21.55
N GLU A 162 20.47 9.72 -22.23
CA GLU A 162 20.79 8.30 -22.18
C GLU A 162 21.14 7.85 -20.74
N ASN A 163 20.66 6.67 -20.35
CA ASN A 163 20.97 6.00 -19.09
C ASN A 163 20.50 6.70 -17.80
N VAL A 164 19.55 7.64 -17.86
CA VAL A 164 18.96 8.24 -16.65
C VAL A 164 18.02 7.28 -15.93
N GLY A 165 17.37 6.36 -16.66
CA GLY A 165 16.50 5.33 -16.09
C GLY A 165 15.38 5.90 -15.22
N PHE A 166 15.09 5.20 -14.13
CA PHE A 166 13.97 5.53 -13.23
C PHE A 166 14.22 6.74 -12.31
N THR A 167 15.36 7.39 -12.40
CA THR A 167 15.69 8.60 -11.62
C THR A 167 15.65 9.87 -12.46
N ALA A 168 15.06 9.78 -13.67
CA ALA A 168 14.90 10.92 -14.57
C ALA A 168 14.09 12.05 -13.90
N THR A 169 14.53 13.28 -14.13
CA THR A 169 13.83 14.51 -13.76
C THR A 169 13.55 15.33 -15.01
N LYS A 170 12.69 16.34 -14.96
CA LYS A 170 12.46 17.25 -16.10
C LYS A 170 13.73 17.94 -16.60
N LEU A 171 14.80 18.00 -15.77
CA LEU A 171 16.10 18.55 -16.17
C LEU A 171 16.89 17.61 -17.10
N ASP A 172 16.45 16.36 -17.22
CA ASP A 172 17.06 15.36 -18.08
C ASP A 172 16.40 15.28 -19.46
N ILE A 173 15.41 16.12 -19.74
CA ILE A 173 14.80 16.23 -21.06
C ILE A 173 15.77 16.90 -22.02
N VAL A 174 16.21 16.19 -23.06
CA VAL A 174 17.15 16.68 -24.08
C VAL A 174 16.45 17.10 -25.39
N GLU A 175 15.27 16.51 -25.68
CA GLU A 175 14.43 16.93 -26.79
C GLU A 175 12.99 17.12 -26.32
N ASN A 176 12.40 18.23 -26.68
CA ASN A 176 11.01 18.59 -26.38
C ASN A 176 10.42 19.33 -27.58
N PRO A 177 10.06 18.59 -28.63
CA PRO A 177 9.72 19.19 -29.95
C PRO A 177 8.46 20.05 -29.90
N LYS A 178 7.59 19.84 -28.93
CA LYS A 178 6.37 20.64 -28.73
C LYS A 178 6.50 21.67 -27.61
N ASN A 179 7.68 21.90 -27.08
CA ASN A 179 7.92 22.82 -25.96
C ASN A 179 6.98 22.59 -24.76
N LEU A 180 6.69 21.31 -24.45
CA LEU A 180 5.76 20.93 -23.40
C LEU A 180 6.21 21.48 -22.04
N GLU A 181 5.28 22.05 -21.29
CA GLU A 181 5.50 22.54 -19.94
C GLU A 181 5.22 21.42 -18.93
N ILE A 182 6.27 20.82 -18.37
CA ILE A 182 6.14 19.76 -17.35
C ILE A 182 5.91 20.42 -15.99
N GLN A 183 4.72 20.14 -15.39
CA GLN A 183 4.30 20.65 -14.09
C GLN A 183 4.31 19.53 -13.06
N GLU A 184 5.24 19.62 -12.10
CA GLU A 184 5.34 18.66 -10.99
C GLU A 184 4.30 19.04 -9.94
N LEU A 185 3.42 18.09 -9.59
CA LEU A 185 2.39 18.23 -8.58
C LEU A 185 2.42 17.03 -7.64
N ASP A 186 1.95 17.22 -6.41
CA ASP A 186 1.66 16.10 -5.53
C ASP A 186 0.74 15.08 -6.22
N ALA A 187 1.10 13.80 -6.17
CA ALA A 187 0.39 12.74 -6.88
C ALA A 187 -1.12 12.71 -6.54
N ALA A 188 -1.49 13.02 -5.29
CA ALA A 188 -2.88 13.12 -4.85
C ALA A 188 -3.67 14.29 -5.47
N GLN A 189 -3.00 15.26 -6.11
CA GLN A 189 -3.64 16.42 -6.73
C GLN A 189 -3.84 16.25 -8.25
N LEU A 190 -3.20 15.28 -8.89
CA LEU A 190 -3.16 15.15 -10.34
C LEU A 190 -4.53 14.99 -10.98
N VAL A 191 -5.43 14.17 -10.40
CA VAL A 191 -6.80 14.02 -10.91
C VAL A 191 -7.56 15.35 -10.89
N ARG A 192 -7.38 16.14 -9.83
CA ARG A 192 -8.04 17.45 -9.70
C ARG A 192 -7.48 18.46 -10.69
N ALA A 193 -6.20 18.34 -11.03
CA ALA A 193 -5.52 19.23 -11.97
C ALA A 193 -5.94 19.02 -13.44
N LEU A 194 -6.62 17.91 -13.79
CA LEU A 194 -7.04 17.62 -15.17
C LEU A 194 -7.83 18.74 -15.83
N GLY A 195 -8.61 19.52 -15.06
CA GLY A 195 -9.33 20.69 -15.54
C GLY A 195 -8.43 21.89 -15.91
N ASP A 196 -7.19 21.92 -15.42
CA ASP A 196 -6.27 23.05 -15.53
C ASP A 196 -5.08 22.81 -16.45
N VAL A 197 -4.78 21.54 -16.76
CA VAL A 197 -3.69 21.10 -17.63
C VAL A 197 -4.19 20.44 -18.91
N ASP A 198 -3.33 20.25 -19.91
CA ASP A 198 -3.69 19.57 -21.14
C ASP A 198 -3.73 18.06 -20.95
N LEU A 199 -2.75 17.50 -20.27
CA LEU A 199 -2.67 16.09 -19.88
C LEU A 199 -2.15 15.96 -18.45
N ALA A 200 -2.40 14.80 -17.83
CA ALA A 200 -1.73 14.43 -16.59
C ALA A 200 -1.30 12.95 -16.63
N VAL A 201 -0.14 12.65 -16.06
CA VAL A 201 0.32 11.27 -15.82
C VAL A 201 0.01 10.91 -14.39
N ILE A 202 -0.85 9.91 -14.17
CA ILE A 202 -1.48 9.68 -12.86
C ILE A 202 -1.25 8.24 -12.39
N ASN A 203 -0.86 8.08 -11.12
CA ASN A 203 -0.74 6.79 -10.46
C ASN A 203 -2.08 6.04 -10.42
N GLY A 204 -2.04 4.71 -10.55
CA GLY A 204 -3.23 3.87 -10.69
C GLY A 204 -4.22 4.04 -9.54
N ASN A 205 -3.76 4.03 -8.28
CA ASN A 205 -4.62 4.20 -7.11
C ASN A 205 -5.36 5.56 -7.12
N TYR A 206 -4.69 6.67 -7.46
CA TYR A 206 -5.34 7.97 -7.54
C TYR A 206 -6.26 8.08 -8.75
N ALA A 207 -5.91 7.46 -9.89
CA ALA A 207 -6.79 7.37 -11.04
C ALA A 207 -8.09 6.63 -10.67
N ILE A 208 -8.01 5.46 -10.06
CA ILE A 208 -9.16 4.67 -9.60
C ILE A 208 -9.99 5.47 -8.58
N GLN A 209 -9.35 6.09 -7.59
CA GLN A 209 -10.02 6.95 -6.59
C GLN A 209 -10.75 8.13 -7.25
N GLY A 210 -10.22 8.64 -8.36
CA GLY A 210 -10.85 9.70 -9.15
C GLY A 210 -11.90 9.21 -10.15
N GLY A 211 -12.22 7.90 -10.17
CA GLY A 211 -13.19 7.29 -11.06
C GLY A 211 -12.65 7.02 -12.48
N LEU A 212 -11.33 7.03 -12.67
CA LEU A 212 -10.66 6.72 -13.92
C LEU A 212 -10.15 5.28 -13.92
N ASN A 213 -10.10 4.66 -15.10
CA ASN A 213 -9.56 3.31 -15.30
C ASN A 213 -8.48 3.35 -16.37
N ALA A 214 -7.27 2.85 -16.05
CA ALA A 214 -6.14 2.90 -16.97
C ALA A 214 -6.42 2.19 -18.31
N GLY A 215 -7.15 1.09 -18.30
CA GLY A 215 -7.50 0.34 -19.51
C GLY A 215 -8.59 0.95 -20.37
N LYS A 216 -9.36 1.95 -19.85
CA LYS A 216 -10.51 2.53 -20.54
C LYS A 216 -10.36 4.02 -20.84
N ASP A 217 -9.80 4.76 -19.87
CA ASP A 217 -9.82 6.22 -19.86
C ASP A 217 -8.44 6.84 -20.16
N ALA A 218 -7.36 6.08 -20.03
CA ALA A 218 -6.02 6.58 -20.35
C ALA A 218 -5.81 6.67 -21.86
N LEU A 219 -5.15 7.74 -22.31
CA LEU A 219 -4.70 7.92 -23.68
C LEU A 219 -3.51 7.01 -24.04
N ALA A 220 -2.70 6.70 -23.04
CA ALA A 220 -1.61 5.73 -23.10
C ALA A 220 -1.34 5.17 -21.70
N VAL A 221 -0.84 3.94 -21.64
CA VAL A 221 -0.45 3.26 -20.40
C VAL A 221 0.93 2.64 -20.57
N GLU A 222 1.61 2.38 -19.45
CA GLU A 222 2.83 1.57 -19.44
C GLU A 222 2.59 0.18 -20.04
N ASP A 223 3.62 -0.34 -20.69
CA ASP A 223 3.59 -1.71 -21.16
C ASP A 223 3.70 -2.68 -19.97
N LYS A 224 2.63 -3.45 -19.76
CA LYS A 224 2.52 -4.44 -18.68
C LYS A 224 3.52 -5.60 -18.79
N ASP A 225 4.08 -5.84 -19.97
CA ASP A 225 5.05 -6.90 -20.25
C ASP A 225 6.50 -6.39 -20.12
N SER A 226 6.68 -5.14 -19.69
CA SER A 226 7.99 -4.51 -19.49
C SER A 226 8.62 -4.87 -18.13
N GLU A 227 9.91 -4.57 -17.99
CA GLU A 227 10.64 -4.64 -16.71
C GLU A 227 9.99 -3.75 -15.62
N ALA A 228 9.28 -2.70 -16.04
CA ALA A 228 8.54 -1.80 -15.17
C ALA A 228 7.53 -2.55 -14.27
N THR A 229 6.86 -3.59 -14.78
CA THR A 229 5.88 -4.37 -14.02
C THR A 229 6.48 -4.94 -12.72
N GLN A 230 7.70 -5.48 -12.78
CA GLN A 230 8.38 -6.00 -11.59
C GLN A 230 8.90 -4.89 -10.68
N THR A 231 9.43 -3.82 -11.26
CA THR A 231 9.98 -2.65 -10.55
C THR A 231 8.89 -1.92 -9.76
N TYR A 232 7.69 -1.82 -10.34
CA TYR A 232 6.55 -1.10 -9.74
C TYR A 232 5.48 -2.02 -9.15
N ALA A 233 5.82 -3.27 -8.81
CA ALA A 233 4.94 -4.14 -8.05
C ALA A 233 4.63 -3.52 -6.68
N ASN A 234 3.36 -3.38 -6.32
CA ASN A 234 2.89 -2.93 -5.02
C ASN A 234 3.08 -4.04 -3.99
N VAL A 235 3.59 -3.68 -2.82
CA VAL A 235 4.10 -4.62 -1.82
C VAL A 235 3.51 -4.41 -0.44
N LEU A 236 3.40 -5.48 0.32
CA LEU A 236 3.27 -5.40 1.78
C LEU A 236 4.65 -5.09 2.34
N ALA A 237 4.77 -4.02 3.11
CA ALA A 237 6.02 -3.61 3.76
C ALA A 237 5.87 -3.52 5.28
N VAL A 238 6.95 -3.84 5.98
CA VAL A 238 7.08 -3.78 7.44
C VAL A 238 8.39 -3.13 7.83
N LYS A 239 8.57 -2.77 9.09
CA LYS A 239 9.88 -2.41 9.62
C LYS A 239 10.81 -3.61 9.63
N GLU A 240 12.08 -3.42 9.30
CA GLU A 240 13.11 -4.47 9.31
C GLU A 240 13.12 -5.26 10.63
N GLY A 241 13.16 -6.58 10.51
CA GLY A 241 13.12 -7.50 11.65
C GLY A 241 11.72 -8.03 11.98
N HIS A 242 10.64 -7.48 11.38
CA HIS A 242 9.25 -7.89 11.59
C HIS A 242 8.67 -8.77 10.47
N GLU A 243 9.45 -9.09 9.43
CA GLU A 243 9.03 -9.84 8.23
C GLU A 243 8.52 -11.25 8.54
N LYS A 244 8.95 -11.79 9.69
CA LYS A 244 8.63 -13.16 10.11
C LYS A 244 7.64 -13.23 11.27
N ASP A 245 7.07 -12.12 11.68
CA ASP A 245 6.04 -12.09 12.71
C ASP A 245 4.82 -12.87 12.23
N ALA A 246 4.27 -13.70 13.12
CA ALA A 246 3.22 -14.65 12.76
C ALA A 246 1.99 -13.98 12.13
N GLY A 247 1.61 -12.79 12.62
CA GLY A 247 0.53 -11.99 12.05
C GLY A 247 0.85 -11.49 10.64
N ILE A 248 2.08 -11.05 10.43
CA ILE A 248 2.55 -10.55 9.12
C ILE A 248 2.59 -11.68 8.09
N LEU A 249 3.08 -12.86 8.48
CA LEU A 249 3.07 -14.03 7.58
C LEU A 249 1.63 -14.49 7.25
N ALA A 250 0.71 -14.42 8.23
CA ALA A 250 -0.69 -14.72 7.98
C ALA A 250 -1.32 -13.70 7.01
N LEU A 251 -1.03 -12.41 7.19
CA LEU A 251 -1.48 -11.34 6.29
C LEU A 251 -0.90 -11.50 4.88
N ALA A 252 0.39 -11.78 4.75
CA ALA A 252 1.05 -12.02 3.47
C ALA A 252 0.38 -13.18 2.70
N LYS A 253 0.13 -14.30 3.40
CA LYS A 253 -0.59 -15.45 2.85
C LYS A 253 -2.02 -15.10 2.43
N ALA A 254 -2.74 -14.29 3.22
CA ALA A 254 -4.08 -13.86 2.89
C ALA A 254 -4.10 -12.95 1.66
N LEU A 255 -3.15 -12.02 1.55
CA LEU A 255 -3.02 -11.12 0.39
C LEU A 255 -2.67 -11.86 -0.91
N GLN A 256 -2.00 -13.01 -0.83
CA GLN A 256 -1.65 -13.85 -2.00
C GLN A 256 -2.61 -15.03 -2.17
N SER A 257 -3.84 -14.95 -1.67
CA SER A 257 -4.86 -15.99 -1.80
C SER A 257 -5.60 -15.93 -3.13
N GLU A 258 -6.23 -17.05 -3.52
CA GLU A 258 -7.11 -17.10 -4.70
C GLU A 258 -8.34 -16.19 -4.54
N GLU A 259 -8.82 -15.97 -3.32
CA GLU A 259 -9.92 -15.05 -3.03
C GLU A 259 -9.53 -13.59 -3.35
N VAL A 260 -8.33 -13.17 -2.96
CA VAL A 260 -7.80 -11.84 -3.28
C VAL A 260 -7.56 -11.70 -4.77
N LYS A 261 -6.96 -12.69 -5.42
CA LYS A 261 -6.74 -12.71 -6.87
C LYS A 261 -8.04 -12.52 -7.62
N LYS A 262 -9.05 -13.33 -7.30
CA LYS A 262 -10.37 -13.26 -7.91
C LYS A 262 -11.03 -11.89 -7.68
N PHE A 263 -10.92 -11.35 -6.46
CA PHE A 263 -11.45 -10.02 -6.15
C PHE A 263 -10.81 -8.94 -7.04
N ILE A 264 -9.48 -8.98 -7.22
CA ILE A 264 -8.78 -8.04 -8.08
C ILE A 264 -9.26 -8.16 -9.54
N GLU A 265 -9.31 -9.38 -10.08
CA GLU A 265 -9.72 -9.63 -11.46
C GLU A 265 -11.17 -9.21 -11.76
N GLU A 266 -12.08 -9.40 -10.79
CA GLU A 266 -13.51 -9.09 -10.95
C GLU A 266 -13.87 -7.60 -10.75
N ASN A 267 -13.04 -6.81 -10.02
CA ASN A 267 -13.43 -5.46 -9.62
C ASN A 267 -12.68 -4.33 -10.32
N TYR A 268 -11.51 -4.59 -10.94
CA TYR A 268 -10.68 -3.50 -11.45
C TYR A 268 -10.46 -3.49 -12.98
N ASP A 269 -11.04 -4.44 -13.72
CA ASP A 269 -11.00 -4.46 -15.20
C ASP A 269 -9.59 -4.22 -15.79
N GLY A 270 -8.56 -4.81 -15.17
CA GLY A 270 -7.17 -4.67 -15.61
C GLY A 270 -6.44 -3.41 -15.16
N ALA A 271 -7.09 -2.48 -14.44
CA ALA A 271 -6.42 -1.36 -13.79
C ALA A 271 -5.58 -1.77 -12.57
N VAL A 272 -5.82 -2.98 -12.05
CA VAL A 272 -5.04 -3.64 -11.01
C VAL A 272 -4.78 -5.07 -11.46
N ILE A 273 -3.53 -5.51 -11.42
CA ILE A 273 -3.09 -6.81 -11.95
C ILE A 273 -2.41 -7.60 -10.82
N PRO A 274 -2.91 -8.79 -10.43
CA PRO A 274 -2.28 -9.59 -9.39
C PRO A 274 -0.87 -10.04 -9.81
N MET A 275 0.07 -10.10 -8.83
CA MET A 275 1.50 -10.39 -9.04
C MET A 275 1.94 -11.68 -8.33
N PHE A 276 1.02 -12.63 -8.12
CA PHE A 276 1.27 -13.92 -7.44
C PHE A 276 0.45 -15.04 -8.08
#